data_24f14f57d2957be753cb47de05f5395a
#
_entry.id   24f14f57d2957be753cb47de05f5395a
#
_cell.length_a   1.000
_cell.length_b   1.000
_cell.length_c   1.000
_cell.angle_alpha   90.00
_cell.angle_beta   90.00
_cell.angle_gamma   90.00
#
_symmetry.space_group_name_H-M   'P 1'
#
loop_
_entity.id
_entity.type
_entity.pdbx_description
1 polymer ?
#
loop_
_entity_poly.entity_id
_entity_poly.type
_entity_poly.pdbx_seq_one_letter_code
_entity_poly.pdbx_strand_id
1 'polypeptide(L)'
;MALGAARAVAVALVCAALPGPAQQWRYYGGDAGGTKYSPLDEIDRSNVRRLAPAWIFDTGDASDGSRYPSRSAFEGTPLVVDGVMYVSTSFHRLFALDPETGRVLWQFDPKFDRRMRVNLFVSRGVAYWTDGKKKRILMADQQARLFSIDAATGKPDPAFGTQGTVDLRKGVADRFPNAMYGVTSPVTVCRDTIVTGAAVGDGEPQGPAGDIRGFDVRTGRLKWTFHAVPRPGEFGHDTWEGDSWRDRSGVNGWSIFSADEKRGLVYVPLTSPATDFYGGDRPGANLFSDSLVALDCQTGARRWHFQTIHHDLWDYDLPAQPVLLTIERDGRKTDAVAQIAKTGFVFLFDRETGAPLHEIEERPVPPSPIPGERSSPTQ
;
A
#
# COMPACT_ATOMS: atom_id res chain seq x y z
N MET A 1 65.76 -25.81 49.38
CA MET A 1 65.40 -24.94 48.18
C MET A 1 64.15 -25.47 47.58
N ALA A 2 63.03 -24.79 47.82
CA ALA A 2 61.74 -25.18 47.27
C ALA A 2 61.30 -24.09 46.29
N LEU A 3 61.23 -24.42 45.00
CA LEU A 3 60.71 -23.52 43.96
C LEU A 3 59.18 -23.58 43.97
N GLY A 4 58.58 -22.43 44.30
CA GLY A 4 57.12 -22.25 44.20
C GLY A 4 56.70 -22.02 42.73
N ALA A 5 55.78 -22.85 42.24
CA ALA A 5 55.15 -22.69 40.94
C ALA A 5 54.01 -21.68 41.06
N ALA A 6 54.16 -20.53 40.38
CA ALA A 6 53.08 -19.55 40.19
C ALA A 6 52.08 -20.07 39.18
N ARG A 7 50.81 -20.27 39.57
CA ARG A 7 49.69 -20.57 38.69
C ARG A 7 49.15 -19.25 38.12
N ALA A 8 49.31 -19.07 36.81
CA ALA A 8 48.63 -17.98 36.07
C ALA A 8 47.17 -18.34 35.87
N VAL A 9 46.26 -17.55 36.43
CA VAL A 9 44.84 -17.63 36.20
C VAL A 9 44.52 -16.78 34.96
N ALA A 10 44.22 -17.43 33.83
CA ALA A 10 43.72 -16.75 32.62
C ALA A 10 42.24 -16.42 32.86
N VAL A 11 41.92 -15.14 33.03
CA VAL A 11 40.55 -14.65 32.99
C VAL A 11 40.16 -14.48 31.53
N ALA A 12 39.31 -15.38 31.03
CA ALA A 12 38.69 -15.21 29.74
C ALA A 12 37.60 -14.13 29.86
N LEU A 13 37.87 -12.94 29.32
CA LEU A 13 36.85 -11.92 29.10
C LEU A 13 35.91 -12.45 27.99
N VAL A 14 34.74 -12.93 28.38
CA VAL A 14 33.63 -13.13 27.46
C VAL A 14 33.07 -11.73 27.15
N CYS A 15 33.51 -11.12 26.09
CA CYS A 15 32.84 -9.96 25.47
C CYS A 15 31.47 -10.46 25.00
N ALA A 16 30.44 -10.34 25.83
CA ALA A 16 29.06 -10.38 25.34
C ALA A 16 28.89 -9.17 24.41
N ALA A 17 28.83 -9.42 23.10
CA ALA A 17 28.44 -8.39 22.14
C ALA A 17 27.06 -7.88 22.58
N LEU A 18 26.98 -6.60 22.95
CA LEU A 18 25.70 -5.96 23.18
C LEU A 18 24.90 -6.11 21.88
N PRO A 19 23.65 -6.60 21.90
CA PRO A 19 22.84 -6.66 20.69
C PRO A 19 22.76 -5.25 20.13
N GLY A 20 23.19 -5.08 18.86
CA GLY A 20 23.01 -3.85 18.13
C GLY A 20 21.52 -3.46 18.14
N PRO A 21 21.16 -2.19 17.89
CA PRO A 21 19.77 -1.78 17.86
C PRO A 21 19.01 -2.71 16.93
N ALA A 22 17.97 -3.39 17.48
CA ALA A 22 17.14 -4.32 16.71
C ALA A 22 16.68 -3.63 15.43
N GLN A 23 16.90 -4.26 14.28
CA GLN A 23 16.51 -3.69 13.01
C GLN A 23 15.01 -3.42 13.01
N GLN A 24 14.63 -2.24 12.54
CA GLN A 24 13.25 -1.83 12.38
C GLN A 24 12.82 -2.08 10.92
N TRP A 25 11.61 -2.61 10.73
CA TRP A 25 10.93 -2.72 9.45
C TRP A 25 9.54 -2.12 9.61
N ARG A 26 9.47 -0.78 9.64
CA ARG A 26 8.27 -0.03 10.07
C ARG A 26 7.19 0.12 9.01
N TYR A 27 7.52 -0.13 7.76
CA TYR A 27 6.63 0.04 6.61
C TYR A 27 6.64 -1.23 5.76
N TYR A 28 5.64 -1.40 4.92
CA TYR A 28 5.57 -2.51 3.97
C TYR A 28 6.87 -2.66 3.16
N GLY A 29 7.40 -1.55 2.66
CA GLY A 29 8.64 -1.51 1.90
C GLY A 29 9.90 -1.27 2.72
N GLY A 30 9.88 -1.48 4.05
CA GLY A 30 10.99 -1.20 4.96
C GLY A 30 11.00 0.25 5.45
N ASP A 31 10.89 1.19 4.54
CA ASP A 31 10.74 2.62 4.78
C ASP A 31 9.49 3.19 4.10
N ALA A 32 9.16 4.46 4.38
CA ALA A 32 7.98 5.12 3.81
C ALA A 32 8.05 5.31 2.29
N GLY A 33 9.25 5.27 1.73
CA GLY A 33 9.52 5.36 0.29
C GLY A 33 9.53 4.03 -0.44
N GLY A 34 9.39 2.89 0.27
CA GLY A 34 9.26 1.59 -0.36
C GLY A 34 10.53 1.02 -0.96
N THR A 35 11.72 1.37 -0.44
CA THR A 35 13.01 0.98 -1.02
C THR A 35 13.29 -0.52 -0.92
N LYS A 36 12.65 -1.22 0.04
CA LYS A 36 12.85 -2.66 0.34
C LYS A 36 14.32 -3.01 0.60
N TYR A 37 15.07 -2.03 1.09
CA TYR A 37 16.49 -2.16 1.39
C TYR A 37 16.73 -2.40 2.88
N SER A 38 17.60 -3.38 3.17
CA SER A 38 18.15 -3.62 4.51
C SER A 38 19.67 -3.37 4.47
N PRO A 39 20.22 -2.61 5.41
CA PRO A 39 21.68 -2.44 5.53
C PRO A 39 22.38 -3.64 6.20
N LEU A 40 21.64 -4.67 6.63
CA LEU A 40 22.22 -5.86 7.23
C LEU A 40 23.05 -6.64 6.20
N ASP A 41 24.22 -7.09 6.59
CA ASP A 41 25.20 -7.79 5.74
C ASP A 41 25.65 -9.14 6.31
N GLU A 42 25.02 -9.62 7.39
CA GLU A 42 25.33 -10.92 7.99
C GLU A 42 24.98 -12.10 7.06
N ILE A 43 24.04 -11.89 6.12
CA ILE A 43 23.70 -12.88 5.12
C ILE A 43 24.31 -12.48 3.80
N ASP A 44 25.22 -13.31 3.28
CA ASP A 44 25.95 -13.10 2.04
C ASP A 44 26.02 -14.36 1.15
N ARG A 45 26.76 -14.28 0.04
CA ARG A 45 26.93 -15.39 -0.89
C ARG A 45 27.61 -16.61 -0.26
N SER A 46 28.40 -16.44 0.80
CA SER A 46 29.15 -17.52 1.47
C SER A 46 28.27 -18.33 2.42
N ASN A 47 27.21 -17.73 2.95
CA ASN A 47 26.41 -18.34 4.01
C ASN A 47 24.91 -18.51 3.69
N VAL A 48 24.37 -17.86 2.65
CA VAL A 48 22.95 -17.93 2.29
C VAL A 48 22.44 -19.37 2.11
N ARG A 49 23.29 -20.29 1.64
CA ARG A 49 22.91 -21.71 1.48
C ARG A 49 22.76 -22.47 2.79
N ARG A 50 23.19 -21.88 3.91
CA ARG A 50 23.08 -22.45 5.25
C ARG A 50 21.85 -21.97 6.02
N LEU A 51 21.05 -21.09 5.43
CA LEU A 51 19.83 -20.61 6.04
C LEU A 51 18.87 -21.77 6.27
N ALA A 52 18.30 -21.81 7.47
CA ALA A 52 17.25 -22.74 7.86
C ALA A 52 16.13 -21.96 8.58
N PRO A 53 14.86 -22.43 8.53
CA PRO A 53 13.80 -21.84 9.30
C PRO A 53 14.14 -21.86 10.81
N ALA A 54 14.08 -20.69 11.47
CA ALA A 54 14.24 -20.61 12.93
C ALA A 54 12.95 -21.07 13.64
N TRP A 55 11.81 -20.74 13.06
CA TRP A 55 10.48 -21.14 13.54
C TRP A 55 9.46 -21.03 12.39
N ILE A 56 8.31 -21.65 12.60
CA ILE A 56 7.15 -21.58 11.68
C ILE A 56 5.92 -21.22 12.52
N PHE A 57 5.14 -20.24 12.07
CA PHE A 57 3.88 -19.86 12.66
C PHE A 57 2.73 -20.13 11.67
N ASP A 58 1.92 -21.15 11.97
CA ASP A 58 0.73 -21.46 11.17
C ASP A 58 -0.46 -20.64 11.68
N THR A 59 -0.97 -19.77 10.84
CA THR A 59 -2.13 -18.94 11.17
C THR A 59 -3.46 -19.71 11.08
N GLY A 60 -3.53 -20.80 10.32
CA GLY A 60 -4.76 -21.50 9.97
C GLY A 60 -5.70 -20.70 9.04
N ASP A 61 -5.25 -19.56 8.52
CA ASP A 61 -6.06 -18.68 7.65
C ASP A 61 -5.75 -18.93 6.17
N ALA A 62 -6.25 -20.05 5.68
CA ALA A 62 -6.14 -20.42 4.28
C ALA A 62 -7.51 -20.84 3.72
N SER A 63 -7.72 -20.62 2.43
CA SER A 63 -8.87 -21.09 1.67
C SER A 63 -8.43 -21.54 0.28
N ASP A 64 -8.80 -22.76 -0.06
CA ASP A 64 -8.66 -23.33 -1.40
C ASP A 64 -9.93 -23.14 -2.26
N GLY A 65 -10.95 -22.50 -1.69
CA GLY A 65 -12.27 -22.31 -2.32
C GLY A 65 -13.27 -23.42 -2.05
N SER A 66 -12.90 -24.50 -1.36
CA SER A 66 -13.79 -25.63 -1.07
C SER A 66 -14.80 -25.32 0.05
N ARG A 67 -14.34 -24.60 1.08
CA ARG A 67 -15.15 -24.25 2.26
C ARG A 67 -15.73 -22.83 2.18
N TYR A 68 -15.00 -21.92 1.58
CA TYR A 68 -15.36 -20.50 1.44
C TYR A 68 -15.45 -20.13 -0.03
N PRO A 69 -16.22 -19.10 -0.43
CA PRO A 69 -16.51 -18.80 -1.84
C PRO A 69 -15.31 -18.32 -2.65
N SER A 70 -14.23 -17.95 -1.99
CA SER A 70 -13.00 -17.45 -2.65
C SER A 70 -11.77 -18.14 -2.09
N ARG A 71 -10.72 -18.22 -2.90
CA ARG A 71 -9.40 -18.67 -2.47
C ARG A 71 -8.70 -17.59 -1.66
N SER A 72 -7.61 -17.94 -1.00
CA SER A 72 -6.76 -17.00 -0.28
C SER A 72 -5.35 -16.97 -0.81
N ALA A 73 -4.68 -15.82 -0.65
CA ALA A 73 -3.25 -15.66 -0.81
C ALA A 73 -2.63 -15.02 0.43
N PHE A 74 -1.43 -15.45 0.79
CA PHE A 74 -0.64 -14.81 1.82
C PHE A 74 0.36 -13.86 1.15
N GLU A 75 0.01 -12.56 1.09
CA GLU A 75 0.82 -11.51 0.44
C GLU A 75 1.33 -10.48 1.47
N GLY A 76 1.11 -10.74 2.76
CA GLY A 76 1.45 -9.81 3.82
C GLY A 76 2.95 -9.69 4.05
N THR A 77 3.45 -8.46 4.13
CA THR A 77 4.78 -8.18 4.64
C THR A 77 4.68 -7.87 6.14
N PRO A 78 5.37 -8.61 7.01
CA PRO A 78 5.42 -8.31 8.42
C PRO A 78 6.07 -6.96 8.70
N LEU A 79 5.58 -6.22 9.69
CA LEU A 79 6.31 -5.10 10.28
C LEU A 79 7.11 -5.60 11.48
N VAL A 80 8.30 -5.04 11.69
CA VAL A 80 9.08 -5.25 12.92
C VAL A 80 9.35 -3.88 13.53
N VAL A 81 8.75 -3.63 14.68
CA VAL A 81 8.84 -2.34 15.38
C VAL A 81 9.08 -2.58 16.86
N ASP A 82 10.13 -1.98 17.39
CA ASP A 82 10.48 -2.02 18.81
C ASP A 82 10.54 -3.47 19.37
N GLY A 83 11.08 -4.41 18.58
CA GLY A 83 11.22 -5.81 18.97
C GLY A 83 9.93 -6.63 18.90
N VAL A 84 8.88 -6.13 18.26
CA VAL A 84 7.62 -6.86 18.03
C VAL A 84 7.36 -7.00 16.55
N MET A 85 7.01 -8.20 16.09
CA MET A 85 6.59 -8.46 14.72
C MET A 85 5.07 -8.45 14.61
N TYR A 86 4.55 -7.66 13.65
CA TYR A 86 3.10 -7.55 13.39
C TYR A 86 2.78 -8.16 12.03
N VAL A 87 1.85 -9.13 12.00
CA VAL A 87 1.50 -9.91 10.82
C VAL A 87 -0.01 -9.93 10.65
N SER A 88 -0.51 -9.47 9.49
CA SER A 88 -1.91 -9.67 9.11
C SER A 88 -2.06 -10.93 8.26
N THR A 89 -3.21 -11.59 8.36
CA THR A 89 -3.52 -12.80 7.61
C THR A 89 -4.49 -12.52 6.46
N SER A 90 -4.67 -13.48 5.56
CA SER A 90 -5.63 -13.39 4.47
C SER A 90 -7.09 -13.22 4.94
N PHE A 91 -7.43 -13.63 6.16
CA PHE A 91 -8.72 -13.36 6.78
C PHE A 91 -8.71 -12.15 7.72
N HIS A 92 -7.74 -11.25 7.53
CA HIS A 92 -7.60 -10.00 8.26
C HIS A 92 -7.45 -10.13 9.78
N ARG A 93 -7.02 -11.29 10.30
CA ARG A 93 -6.55 -11.36 11.68
C ARG A 93 -5.19 -10.71 11.79
N LEU A 94 -4.93 -10.04 12.89
CA LEU A 94 -3.64 -9.42 13.19
C LEU A 94 -2.99 -10.11 14.39
N PHE A 95 -1.72 -10.48 14.24
CA PHE A 95 -0.91 -11.06 15.29
C PHE A 95 0.28 -10.15 15.61
N ALA A 96 0.57 -10.01 16.90
CA ALA A 96 1.87 -9.56 17.38
C ALA A 96 2.66 -10.78 17.85
N LEU A 97 3.85 -10.93 17.29
CA LEU A 97 4.73 -12.06 17.56
C LEU A 97 6.06 -11.57 18.13
N ASP A 98 6.66 -12.39 18.96
CA ASP A 98 8.07 -12.31 19.27
C ASP A 98 8.86 -12.72 18.02
N PRO A 99 9.70 -11.84 17.44
CA PRO A 99 10.36 -12.13 16.16
C PRO A 99 11.44 -13.21 16.23
N GLU A 100 11.98 -13.50 17.43
CA GLU A 100 13.02 -14.51 17.62
C GLU A 100 12.43 -15.92 17.73
N THR A 101 11.22 -16.04 18.30
CA THR A 101 10.63 -17.34 18.66
C THR A 101 9.32 -17.65 17.92
N GLY A 102 8.70 -16.69 17.26
CA GLY A 102 7.37 -16.84 16.66
C GLY A 102 6.23 -16.92 17.68
N ARG A 103 6.51 -16.73 18.98
CA ARG A 103 5.51 -16.79 20.05
C ARG A 103 4.51 -15.65 19.94
N VAL A 104 3.22 -15.97 19.99
CA VAL A 104 2.14 -14.98 20.00
C VAL A 104 2.16 -14.16 21.29
N LEU A 105 2.29 -12.85 21.16
CA LEU A 105 2.18 -11.89 22.26
C LEU A 105 0.72 -11.49 22.46
N TRP A 106 0.02 -11.17 21.37
CA TRP A 106 -1.42 -10.91 21.33
C TRP A 106 -1.97 -11.14 19.92
N GLN A 107 -3.29 -11.23 19.82
CA GLN A 107 -4.00 -11.28 18.53
C GLN A 107 -5.24 -10.38 18.55
N PHE A 108 -5.59 -9.86 17.39
CA PHE A 108 -6.84 -9.17 17.12
C PHE A 108 -7.59 -9.87 15.98
N ASP A 109 -8.88 -10.18 16.21
CA ASP A 109 -9.75 -10.78 15.21
C ASP A 109 -10.91 -9.82 14.91
N PRO A 110 -10.94 -9.18 13.72
CA PRO A 110 -12.00 -8.25 13.33
C PRO A 110 -13.34 -8.94 13.06
N LYS A 111 -13.41 -10.26 13.21
CA LYS A 111 -14.60 -11.07 12.84
C LYS A 111 -14.96 -10.86 11.38
N PHE A 112 -13.98 -11.05 10.51
CA PHE A 112 -14.17 -10.95 9.07
C PHE A 112 -15.15 -12.01 8.56
N ASP A 113 -16.15 -11.61 7.75
CA ASP A 113 -17.11 -12.55 7.19
C ASP A 113 -16.51 -13.31 5.99
N ARG A 114 -16.08 -14.53 6.24
CA ARG A 114 -15.48 -15.42 5.24
C ARG A 114 -16.47 -15.94 4.19
N ARG A 115 -17.77 -15.60 4.31
CA ARG A 115 -18.78 -15.91 3.29
C ARG A 115 -18.86 -14.86 2.20
N MET A 116 -18.21 -13.71 2.38
CA MET A 116 -18.09 -12.70 1.33
C MET A 116 -17.43 -13.30 0.09
N ARG A 117 -18.02 -13.00 -1.06
CA ARG A 117 -17.37 -13.29 -2.35
C ARG A 117 -16.46 -12.13 -2.70
N VAL A 118 -15.18 -12.40 -2.80
CA VAL A 118 -14.11 -11.47 -3.20
C VAL A 118 -13.26 -12.15 -4.28
N ASN A 119 -12.47 -11.42 -5.03
CA ASN A 119 -11.56 -12.03 -6.01
C ASN A 119 -10.61 -13.00 -5.30
N LEU A 120 -10.03 -12.55 -4.19
CA LEU A 120 -9.12 -13.32 -3.37
C LEU A 120 -9.18 -12.80 -1.93
N PHE A 121 -9.21 -13.69 -0.92
CA PHE A 121 -8.97 -13.28 0.46
C PHE A 121 -7.50 -12.92 0.62
N VAL A 122 -7.21 -11.63 0.80
CA VAL A 122 -5.85 -11.13 0.85
C VAL A 122 -5.72 -9.90 1.76
N SER A 123 -4.64 -9.85 2.50
CA SER A 123 -4.17 -8.66 3.20
C SER A 123 -2.66 -8.53 2.96
N ARG A 124 -2.22 -7.40 2.42
CA ARG A 124 -0.78 -7.15 2.15
C ARG A 124 -0.04 -6.61 3.35
N GLY A 125 -0.73 -6.31 4.45
CA GLY A 125 -0.08 -5.87 5.68
C GLY A 125 -0.86 -4.80 6.43
N VAL A 126 -0.17 -4.16 7.34
CA VAL A 126 -0.68 -3.11 8.23
C VAL A 126 0.27 -1.93 8.26
N ALA A 127 -0.14 -0.81 8.82
CA ALA A 127 0.72 0.34 9.03
C ALA A 127 0.95 0.61 10.53
N TYR A 128 2.09 1.20 10.85
CA TYR A 128 2.45 1.63 12.20
C TYR A 128 2.45 3.15 12.29
N TRP A 129 1.95 3.68 13.39
CA TRP A 129 2.01 5.10 13.73
C TRP A 129 2.35 5.33 15.19
N THR A 130 3.08 6.41 15.46
CA THR A 130 3.35 6.86 16.84
C THR A 130 3.51 8.38 16.90
N ASP A 131 3.08 8.98 17.99
CA ASP A 131 3.39 10.36 18.38
C ASP A 131 4.45 10.43 19.51
N GLY A 132 5.14 9.32 19.75
CA GLY A 132 6.11 9.16 20.85
C GLY A 132 5.49 8.69 22.17
N LYS A 133 4.18 8.85 22.35
CA LYS A 133 3.44 8.41 23.54
C LYS A 133 2.52 7.23 23.22
N LYS A 134 1.70 7.38 22.20
CA LYS A 134 0.81 6.32 21.69
C LYS A 134 1.48 5.60 20.54
N LYS A 135 1.33 4.29 20.50
CA LYS A 135 1.78 3.42 19.40
C LYS A 135 0.57 2.67 18.89
N ARG A 136 0.33 2.72 17.59
CA ARG A 136 -0.85 2.13 16.95
C ARG A 136 -0.49 1.30 15.74
N ILE A 137 -1.20 0.20 15.57
CA ILE A 137 -1.27 -0.55 14.33
C ILE A 137 -2.58 -0.15 13.64
N LEU A 138 -2.47 0.31 12.40
CA LEU A 138 -3.59 0.71 11.57
C LEU A 138 -3.83 -0.39 10.54
N MET A 139 -5.02 -0.93 10.51
CA MET A 139 -5.40 -2.03 9.64
C MET A 139 -6.72 -1.71 8.95
N ALA A 140 -6.77 -1.92 7.64
CA ALA A 140 -8.03 -1.93 6.91
C ALA A 140 -8.32 -3.33 6.36
N ASP A 141 -9.59 -3.63 6.10
CA ASP A 141 -10.01 -4.95 5.63
C ASP A 141 -10.90 -4.89 4.38
N GLN A 142 -11.16 -6.06 3.80
CA GLN A 142 -12.01 -6.19 2.62
C GLN A 142 -13.51 -5.95 2.89
N GLN A 143 -13.93 -5.80 4.17
CA GLN A 143 -15.25 -5.28 4.53
C GLN A 143 -15.28 -3.75 4.63
N ALA A 144 -14.19 -3.09 4.16
CA ALA A 144 -14.02 -1.64 4.19
C ALA A 144 -14.06 -1.03 5.60
N ARG A 145 -13.50 -1.73 6.58
CA ARG A 145 -13.36 -1.23 7.95
C ARG A 145 -11.91 -0.83 8.20
N LEU A 146 -11.71 0.36 8.74
CA LEU A 146 -10.40 0.83 9.16
C LEU A 146 -10.34 0.82 10.70
N PHE A 147 -9.34 0.12 11.24
CA PHE A 147 -9.11 -0.05 12.67
C PHE A 147 -7.87 0.70 13.12
N SER A 148 -7.93 1.23 14.35
CA SER A 148 -6.77 1.72 15.09
C SER A 148 -6.59 0.89 16.35
N ILE A 149 -5.49 0.14 16.41
CA ILE A 149 -5.24 -0.90 17.41
C ILE A 149 -4.02 -0.48 18.23
N ASP A 150 -4.14 -0.52 19.55
CA ASP A 150 -3.01 -0.28 20.45
C ASP A 150 -1.92 -1.35 20.24
N ALA A 151 -0.72 -0.92 19.90
CA ALA A 151 0.37 -1.80 19.49
C ALA A 151 0.87 -2.71 20.62
N ALA A 152 0.69 -2.32 21.88
CA ALA A 152 1.14 -3.10 23.03
C ALA A 152 0.12 -4.17 23.45
N THR A 153 -1.17 -3.91 23.26
CA THR A 153 -2.24 -4.73 23.83
C THR A 153 -3.13 -5.44 22.80
N GLY A 154 -3.08 -5.03 21.52
CA GLY A 154 -3.96 -5.56 20.47
C GLY A 154 -5.42 -5.10 20.58
N LYS A 155 -5.73 -4.14 21.45
CA LYS A 155 -7.09 -3.63 21.65
C LYS A 155 -7.37 -2.44 20.73
N PRO A 156 -8.57 -2.39 20.10
CA PRO A 156 -9.01 -1.20 19.36
C PRO A 156 -9.04 0.05 20.26
N ASP A 157 -8.62 1.20 19.73
CA ASP A 157 -8.74 2.48 20.43
C ASP A 157 -10.19 2.98 20.35
N PRO A 158 -10.96 3.01 21.45
CA PRO A 158 -12.38 3.34 21.41
C PRO A 158 -12.64 4.79 20.97
N ALA A 159 -11.64 5.67 21.01
CA ALA A 159 -11.74 7.06 20.57
C ALA A 159 -11.56 7.22 19.05
N PHE A 160 -11.21 6.14 18.32
CA PHE A 160 -11.02 6.18 16.88
C PHE A 160 -12.32 5.77 16.17
N GLY A 161 -12.88 6.68 15.33
CA GLY A 161 -14.13 6.44 14.62
C GLY A 161 -15.28 6.10 15.56
N THR A 162 -16.00 5.05 15.27
CA THR A 162 -17.04 4.50 16.15
C THR A 162 -16.50 3.24 16.80
N GLN A 163 -16.24 3.28 18.11
CA GLN A 163 -15.73 2.14 18.90
C GLN A 163 -14.45 1.51 18.31
N GLY A 164 -13.52 2.33 17.85
CA GLY A 164 -12.24 1.87 17.28
C GLY A 164 -12.28 1.56 15.80
N THR A 165 -13.35 1.89 15.08
CA THR A 165 -13.55 1.53 13.67
C THR A 165 -14.11 2.70 12.87
N VAL A 166 -13.61 2.87 11.64
CA VAL A 166 -14.19 3.76 10.61
C VAL A 166 -14.78 2.89 9.51
N ASP A 167 -16.03 3.17 9.11
CA ASP A 167 -16.65 2.60 7.92
C ASP A 167 -16.18 3.37 6.68
N LEU A 168 -15.38 2.70 5.86
CA LEU A 168 -14.83 3.27 4.63
C LEU A 168 -15.81 3.22 3.45
N ARG A 169 -16.98 2.58 3.55
CA ARG A 169 -17.99 2.60 2.49
C ARG A 169 -18.73 3.93 2.45
N LYS A 170 -18.83 4.58 3.62
CA LYS A 170 -19.58 5.83 3.78
C LYS A 170 -19.06 6.94 2.87
N GLY A 171 -19.94 7.52 2.09
CA GLY A 171 -19.66 8.64 1.17
C GLY A 171 -19.17 8.24 -0.22
N VAL A 172 -18.83 6.95 -0.45
CA VAL A 172 -18.31 6.46 -1.74
C VAL A 172 -19.09 5.26 -2.28
N ALA A 173 -19.73 4.48 -1.43
CA ALA A 173 -20.46 3.26 -1.80
C ALA A 173 -21.94 3.29 -1.36
N ASP A 174 -22.44 4.42 -0.88
CA ASP A 174 -23.80 4.53 -0.32
C ASP A 174 -24.89 4.14 -1.35
N ARG A 175 -24.68 4.47 -2.62
CA ARG A 175 -25.59 4.12 -3.73
C ARG A 175 -25.43 2.68 -4.21
N PHE A 176 -24.35 2.00 -3.83
CA PHE A 176 -23.97 0.66 -4.26
C PHE A 176 -23.72 -0.26 -3.06
N PRO A 177 -24.74 -0.52 -2.21
CA PRO A 177 -24.54 -1.21 -0.93
C PRO A 177 -24.02 -2.65 -1.09
N ASN A 178 -24.30 -3.29 -2.21
CA ASN A 178 -23.93 -4.68 -2.48
C ASN A 178 -22.68 -4.82 -3.38
N ALA A 179 -22.16 -3.71 -3.92
CA ALA A 179 -20.98 -3.76 -4.77
C ALA A 179 -19.70 -4.03 -3.95
N MET A 180 -18.73 -4.64 -4.61
CA MET A 180 -17.41 -4.83 -4.02
C MET A 180 -16.76 -3.49 -3.71
N TYR A 181 -16.38 -3.30 -2.45
CA TYR A 181 -15.58 -2.17 -1.98
C TYR A 181 -14.87 -2.60 -0.71
N GLY A 182 -13.56 -2.60 -0.71
CA GLY A 182 -12.75 -3.04 0.42
C GLY A 182 -11.31 -2.60 0.30
N VAL A 183 -10.48 -2.93 1.28
CA VAL A 183 -9.06 -2.58 1.30
C VAL A 183 -8.24 -3.86 1.43
N THR A 184 -7.30 -4.04 0.51
CA THR A 184 -6.41 -5.21 0.45
C THR A 184 -4.96 -4.90 0.80
N SER A 185 -4.60 -3.62 0.81
CA SER A 185 -3.23 -3.13 1.07
C SER A 185 -3.14 -2.38 2.38
N PRO A 186 -1.96 -2.27 2.99
CA PRO A 186 -1.77 -1.43 4.16
C PRO A 186 -2.12 0.02 3.82
N VAL A 187 -2.77 0.71 4.75
CA VAL A 187 -2.94 2.15 4.64
C VAL A 187 -1.58 2.85 4.73
N THR A 188 -1.47 4.02 4.12
CA THR A 188 -0.23 4.80 4.18
C THR A 188 -0.37 5.90 5.21
N VAL A 189 0.59 5.98 6.11
CA VAL A 189 0.66 7.09 7.06
C VAL A 189 1.61 8.14 6.53
N CYS A 190 1.13 9.38 6.46
CA CYS A 190 1.92 10.55 6.16
C CYS A 190 1.67 11.62 7.22
N ARG A 191 2.64 11.83 8.10
CA ARG A 191 2.49 12.68 9.30
C ARG A 191 1.29 12.23 10.15
N ASP A 192 0.29 13.08 10.33
CA ASP A 192 -0.94 12.81 11.11
C ASP A 192 -2.15 12.43 10.23
N THR A 193 -1.90 11.95 9.02
CA THR A 193 -2.95 11.55 8.08
C THR A 193 -2.77 10.09 7.67
N ILE A 194 -3.83 9.31 7.83
CA ILE A 194 -3.98 8.00 7.19
C ILE A 194 -4.50 8.24 5.79
N VAL A 195 -3.78 7.80 4.78
CA VAL A 195 -4.22 7.85 3.38
C VAL A 195 -4.57 6.44 2.93
N THR A 196 -5.75 6.29 2.35
CA THR A 196 -6.22 5.00 1.84
C THR A 196 -6.92 5.15 0.49
N GLY A 197 -6.72 4.19 -0.38
CA GLY A 197 -7.57 3.90 -1.51
C GLY A 197 -8.49 2.73 -1.19
N ALA A 198 -8.97 2.06 -2.22
CA ALA A 198 -9.82 0.89 -2.11
C ALA A 198 -9.57 -0.05 -3.30
N ALA A 199 -9.98 -1.31 -3.15
CA ALA A 199 -10.25 -2.22 -4.24
C ALA A 199 -11.76 -2.20 -4.51
N VAL A 200 -12.15 -1.89 -5.73
CA VAL A 200 -13.53 -1.86 -6.20
C VAL A 200 -13.74 -2.94 -7.27
N GLY A 201 -14.96 -3.20 -7.68
CA GLY A 201 -15.24 -4.18 -8.73
C GLY A 201 -14.86 -3.65 -10.12
N ASP A 202 -14.32 -4.53 -10.96
CA ASP A 202 -13.78 -4.22 -12.29
C ASP A 202 -14.75 -4.62 -13.43
N GLY A 203 -15.79 -5.39 -13.10
CA GLY A 203 -16.70 -6.00 -14.09
C GLY A 203 -17.86 -5.10 -14.53
N GLU A 204 -18.26 -4.14 -13.71
CA GLU A 204 -19.42 -3.28 -13.98
C GLU A 204 -18.95 -1.82 -14.14
N PRO A 205 -19.39 -1.12 -15.19
CA PRO A 205 -18.96 0.26 -15.43
C PRO A 205 -19.34 1.21 -14.28
N GLN A 206 -20.48 0.97 -13.64
CA GLN A 206 -20.99 1.78 -12.54
C GLN A 206 -20.82 1.06 -11.21
N GLY A 207 -20.38 1.79 -10.19
CA GLY A 207 -20.13 1.24 -8.88
C GLY A 207 -19.63 2.28 -7.89
N PRO A 208 -19.06 1.81 -6.76
CA PRO A 208 -18.43 2.68 -5.78
C PRO A 208 -17.31 3.49 -6.39
N ALA A 209 -17.16 4.74 -5.95
CA ALA A 209 -16.03 5.56 -6.36
C ALA A 209 -14.72 5.03 -5.74
N GLY A 210 -13.68 4.94 -6.56
CA GLY A 210 -12.33 4.54 -6.15
C GLY A 210 -11.52 5.68 -5.50
N ASP A 211 -12.18 6.66 -4.92
CA ASP A 211 -11.59 7.89 -4.38
C ASP A 211 -10.50 7.62 -3.35
N ILE A 212 -9.47 8.47 -3.38
CA ILE A 212 -8.40 8.45 -2.38
C ILE A 212 -8.79 9.37 -1.24
N ARG A 213 -8.67 8.88 0.00
CA ARG A 213 -9.15 9.64 1.16
C ARG A 213 -8.12 9.71 2.26
N GLY A 214 -8.07 10.89 2.89
CA GLY A 214 -7.25 11.15 4.06
C GLY A 214 -8.08 11.23 5.33
N PHE A 215 -7.63 10.52 6.37
CA PHE A 215 -8.28 10.51 7.68
C PHE A 215 -7.30 10.96 8.76
N ASP A 216 -7.80 11.64 9.78
CA ASP A 216 -7.01 11.98 10.96
C ASP A 216 -6.59 10.70 11.70
N VAL A 217 -5.30 10.53 11.93
CA VAL A 217 -4.74 9.28 12.49
C VAL A 217 -5.16 9.04 13.94
N ARG A 218 -5.53 10.06 14.69
CA ARG A 218 -5.93 9.95 16.10
C ARG A 218 -7.41 9.64 16.26
N THR A 219 -8.23 10.25 15.40
CA THR A 219 -9.70 10.24 15.56
C THR A 219 -10.43 9.42 14.50
N GLY A 220 -9.79 9.12 13.37
CA GLY A 220 -10.45 8.48 12.21
C GLY A 220 -11.41 9.40 11.45
N ARG A 221 -11.44 10.71 11.77
CA ARG A 221 -12.27 11.67 11.06
C ARG A 221 -11.74 11.91 9.66
N LEU A 222 -12.62 11.89 8.66
CA LEU A 222 -12.29 12.26 7.28
C LEU A 222 -11.80 13.72 7.23
N LYS A 223 -10.64 13.93 6.62
CA LYS A 223 -10.01 15.24 6.40
C LYS A 223 -10.25 15.73 4.98
N TRP A 224 -10.07 14.86 4.00
CA TRP A 224 -10.18 15.20 2.58
C TRP A 224 -10.49 13.99 1.73
N THR A 225 -10.99 14.25 0.53
CA THR A 225 -11.21 13.29 -0.55
C THR A 225 -10.59 13.84 -1.82
N PHE A 226 -9.82 13.01 -2.53
CA PHE A 226 -9.39 13.23 -3.90
C PHE A 226 -10.23 12.33 -4.80
N HIS A 227 -11.00 12.93 -5.72
CA HIS A 227 -11.83 12.18 -6.65
C HIS A 227 -10.96 11.58 -7.75
N ALA A 228 -10.83 10.25 -7.77
CA ALA A 228 -10.05 9.54 -8.78
C ALA A 228 -10.67 9.66 -10.18
N VAL A 229 -12.00 9.76 -10.25
CA VAL A 229 -12.74 10.22 -11.43
C VAL A 229 -13.24 11.64 -11.14
N PRO A 230 -12.68 12.67 -11.81
CA PRO A 230 -12.99 14.07 -11.52
C PRO A 230 -14.46 14.42 -11.75
N ARG A 231 -15.00 15.25 -10.88
CA ARG A 231 -16.37 15.76 -10.95
C ARG A 231 -16.45 17.06 -11.74
N PRO A 232 -17.66 17.49 -12.17
CA PRO A 232 -17.83 18.77 -12.86
C PRO A 232 -17.17 19.94 -12.13
N GLY A 233 -16.31 20.68 -12.85
CA GLY A 233 -15.54 21.79 -12.32
C GLY A 233 -14.18 21.42 -11.72
N GLU A 234 -13.85 20.14 -11.57
CA GLU A 234 -12.54 19.67 -11.17
C GLU A 234 -11.60 19.48 -12.37
N PHE A 235 -10.30 19.60 -12.13
CA PHE A 235 -9.29 19.38 -13.16
C PHE A 235 -9.37 17.94 -13.69
N GLY A 236 -9.37 17.78 -15.00
CA GLY A 236 -9.42 16.49 -15.69
C GLY A 236 -10.82 15.98 -15.95
N HIS A 237 -11.89 16.67 -15.48
CA HIS A 237 -13.25 16.27 -15.78
C HIS A 237 -13.58 16.28 -17.28
N ASP A 238 -13.00 17.20 -18.03
CA ASP A 238 -13.14 17.35 -19.48
C ASP A 238 -12.53 16.19 -20.28
N THR A 239 -11.73 15.33 -19.61
CA THR A 239 -11.19 14.09 -20.21
C THR A 239 -12.18 12.93 -20.19
N TRP A 240 -13.36 13.12 -19.59
CA TRP A 240 -14.47 12.17 -19.56
C TRP A 240 -15.62 12.76 -20.40
N GLU A 241 -15.78 12.28 -21.61
CA GLU A 241 -16.80 12.82 -22.51
C GLU A 241 -18.22 12.41 -22.08
N GLY A 242 -19.16 13.33 -22.25
CA GLY A 242 -20.56 13.12 -21.88
C GLY A 242 -20.75 12.85 -20.39
N ASP A 243 -21.58 11.86 -20.07
CA ASP A 243 -21.86 11.42 -18.69
C ASP A 243 -21.02 10.20 -18.27
N SER A 244 -19.96 9.86 -19.00
CA SER A 244 -19.16 8.64 -18.76
C SER A 244 -18.43 8.63 -17.41
N TRP A 245 -18.24 9.79 -16.80
CA TRP A 245 -17.70 9.98 -15.45
C TRP A 245 -18.70 9.60 -14.33
N ARG A 246 -20.01 9.64 -14.62
CA ARG A 246 -21.05 9.51 -13.61
C ARG A 246 -21.10 8.11 -13.05
N ASP A 247 -20.89 8.00 -11.73
CA ASP A 247 -20.84 6.73 -11.01
C ASP A 247 -19.82 5.71 -11.58
N ARG A 248 -18.82 6.18 -12.34
CA ARG A 248 -17.78 5.32 -12.88
C ARG A 248 -16.98 4.67 -11.75
N SER A 249 -16.90 3.34 -11.82
CA SER A 249 -16.05 2.52 -10.95
C SER A 249 -14.67 2.28 -11.61
N GLY A 250 -13.81 1.56 -10.95
CA GLY A 250 -12.50 1.15 -11.45
C GLY A 250 -11.41 2.06 -10.96
N VAL A 251 -11.26 3.27 -11.47
CA VAL A 251 -10.15 4.16 -11.10
C VAL A 251 -9.97 4.24 -9.60
N ASN A 252 -9.01 3.50 -9.07
CA ASN A 252 -8.82 3.33 -7.63
C ASN A 252 -7.35 3.12 -7.26
N GLY A 253 -7.04 3.12 -5.97
CA GLY A 253 -5.72 2.82 -5.43
C GLY A 253 -5.75 1.56 -4.59
N TRP A 254 -5.77 0.39 -5.21
CA TRP A 254 -5.74 -0.88 -4.48
C TRP A 254 -4.32 -1.30 -4.06
N SER A 255 -3.30 -0.76 -4.71
CA SER A 255 -1.90 -1.05 -4.43
C SER A 255 -1.37 -0.27 -3.21
N ILE A 256 -0.07 -0.35 -2.96
CA ILE A 256 0.60 0.29 -1.84
C ILE A 256 1.10 1.68 -2.27
N PHE A 257 0.88 2.68 -1.43
CA PHE A 257 1.36 4.04 -1.67
C PHE A 257 2.70 4.28 -0.98
N SER A 258 3.43 5.30 -1.42
CA SER A 258 4.63 5.77 -0.73
C SER A 258 4.47 7.19 -0.24
N ALA A 259 5.13 7.55 0.86
CA ALA A 259 5.04 8.86 1.47
C ALA A 259 6.41 9.51 1.62
N ASP A 260 6.50 10.77 1.24
CA ASP A 260 7.60 11.68 1.60
C ASP A 260 7.14 12.58 2.73
N GLU A 261 7.35 12.15 3.97
CA GLU A 261 6.92 12.90 5.16
C GLU A 261 7.60 14.27 5.27
N LYS A 262 8.83 14.40 4.76
CA LYS A 262 9.57 15.66 4.76
C LYS A 262 8.88 16.69 3.89
N ARG A 263 8.45 16.30 2.68
CA ARG A 263 7.73 17.17 1.74
C ARG A 263 6.23 17.22 2.04
N GLY A 264 5.70 16.24 2.79
CA GLY A 264 4.28 16.08 3.03
C GLY A 264 3.52 15.62 1.79
N LEU A 265 4.14 14.76 0.99
CA LEU A 265 3.56 14.21 -0.23
C LEU A 265 3.30 12.71 -0.08
N VAL A 266 2.19 12.26 -0.66
CA VAL A 266 1.89 10.84 -0.88
C VAL A 266 1.80 10.58 -2.38
N TYR A 267 2.41 9.49 -2.83
CA TYR A 267 2.42 9.07 -4.23
C TYR A 267 1.47 7.89 -4.39
N VAL A 268 0.44 8.09 -5.18
CA VAL A 268 -0.68 7.18 -5.34
C VAL A 268 -0.68 6.63 -6.75
N PRO A 269 -0.44 5.32 -6.95
CA PRO A 269 -0.61 4.67 -8.23
C PRO A 269 -2.10 4.34 -8.42
N LEU A 270 -2.72 4.91 -9.44
CA LEU A 270 -4.12 4.67 -9.80
C LEU A 270 -4.22 3.66 -10.94
N THR A 271 -5.39 3.07 -11.05
CA THR A 271 -5.69 1.91 -11.90
C THR A 271 -6.65 2.25 -13.03
N SER A 272 -6.91 1.27 -13.90
CA SER A 272 -7.84 1.37 -15.02
C SER A 272 -9.27 1.66 -14.59
N PRO A 273 -10.11 2.28 -15.43
CA PRO A 273 -11.55 2.40 -15.15
C PRO A 273 -12.25 1.07 -15.43
N ALA A 274 -13.30 0.74 -14.69
CA ALA A 274 -14.18 -0.36 -15.07
C ALA A 274 -14.99 0.00 -16.35
N THR A 275 -15.16 -0.88 -17.33
CA THR A 275 -14.64 -2.25 -17.35
C THR A 275 -13.20 -2.24 -17.90
N ASP A 276 -12.33 -3.11 -17.35
CA ASP A 276 -10.89 -3.07 -17.62
C ASP A 276 -10.51 -3.28 -19.09
N PHE A 277 -11.30 -4.08 -19.82
CA PHE A 277 -11.00 -4.50 -21.20
C PHE A 277 -11.96 -3.93 -22.25
N TYR A 278 -12.73 -2.89 -21.91
CA TYR A 278 -13.62 -2.21 -22.84
C TYR A 278 -13.79 -0.74 -22.48
N GLY A 279 -13.48 0.15 -23.42
CA GLY A 279 -13.54 1.60 -23.25
C GLY A 279 -14.60 2.32 -24.05
N GLY A 280 -15.41 1.62 -24.87
CA GLY A 280 -16.38 2.25 -25.76
C GLY A 280 -17.49 3.05 -25.05
N ASP A 281 -17.73 2.79 -23.78
CA ASP A 281 -18.71 3.49 -22.92
C ASP A 281 -18.13 4.66 -22.12
N ARG A 282 -16.81 4.94 -22.27
CA ARG A 282 -16.10 6.01 -21.53
C ARG A 282 -15.15 6.80 -22.41
N PRO A 283 -15.63 7.43 -23.51
CA PRO A 283 -14.76 8.16 -24.42
C PRO A 283 -13.99 9.28 -23.72
N GLY A 284 -12.81 9.64 -24.25
CA GLY A 284 -11.87 10.61 -23.68
C GLY A 284 -10.63 9.95 -23.07
N ALA A 285 -9.68 10.74 -22.58
CA ALA A 285 -8.43 10.24 -22.00
C ALA A 285 -8.59 9.63 -20.60
N ASN A 286 -9.70 9.86 -19.93
CA ASN A 286 -10.12 9.29 -18.63
C ASN A 286 -9.17 9.56 -17.46
N LEU A 287 -8.73 10.82 -17.24
CA LEU A 287 -7.97 11.17 -16.02
C LEU A 287 -8.82 10.87 -14.75
N PHE A 288 -8.25 10.32 -13.71
CA PHE A 288 -6.85 9.99 -13.44
C PHE A 288 -6.57 8.48 -13.56
N SER A 289 -7.20 7.76 -14.49
CA SER A 289 -6.84 6.36 -14.70
C SER A 289 -5.35 6.21 -15.02
N ASP A 290 -4.78 5.07 -14.63
CA ASP A 290 -3.42 4.66 -14.97
C ASP A 290 -2.38 5.76 -14.71
N SER A 291 -2.58 6.50 -13.63
CA SER A 291 -1.77 7.67 -13.30
C SER A 291 -1.02 7.49 -12.00
N LEU A 292 0.23 7.95 -11.97
CA LEU A 292 0.90 8.26 -10.71
C LEU A 292 0.49 9.68 -10.29
N VAL A 293 -0.14 9.80 -9.14
CA VAL A 293 -0.61 11.09 -8.60
C VAL A 293 0.12 11.43 -7.32
N ALA A 294 0.72 12.62 -7.24
CA ALA A 294 1.28 13.15 -6.01
C ALA A 294 0.29 14.08 -5.32
N LEU A 295 -0.12 13.73 -4.11
CA LEU A 295 -1.06 14.50 -3.30
C LEU A 295 -0.37 15.10 -2.08
N ASP A 296 -0.75 16.30 -1.70
CA ASP A 296 -0.46 16.85 -0.38
C ASP A 296 -1.17 16.02 0.68
N CYS A 297 -0.44 15.39 1.57
CA CYS A 297 -1.02 14.42 2.50
C CYS A 297 -1.90 15.05 3.60
N GLN A 298 -1.85 16.36 3.81
CA GLN A 298 -2.68 17.02 4.81
C GLN A 298 -4.00 17.54 4.22
N THR A 299 -4.02 17.90 2.95
CA THR A 299 -5.15 18.58 2.29
C THR A 299 -5.78 17.75 1.16
N GLY A 300 -5.07 16.72 0.63
CA GLY A 300 -5.49 15.97 -0.55
C GLY A 300 -5.31 16.74 -1.86
N ALA A 301 -4.75 17.94 -1.83
CA ALA A 301 -4.52 18.74 -3.04
C ALA A 301 -3.50 18.04 -3.95
N ARG A 302 -3.87 17.87 -5.23
CA ARG A 302 -2.97 17.34 -6.24
C ARG A 302 -1.83 18.34 -6.51
N ARG A 303 -0.60 17.86 -6.36
CA ARG A 303 0.61 18.63 -6.68
C ARG A 303 1.00 18.43 -8.14
N TRP A 304 1.05 17.19 -8.58
CA TRP A 304 1.28 16.78 -9.96
C TRP A 304 0.70 15.38 -10.22
N HIS A 305 0.66 15.00 -11.48
CA HIS A 305 0.33 13.65 -11.91
C HIS A 305 1.03 13.36 -13.23
N PHE A 306 1.13 12.08 -13.55
CA PHE A 306 1.52 11.60 -14.86
C PHE A 306 0.66 10.39 -15.20
N GLN A 307 -0.10 10.49 -16.30
CA GLN A 307 -0.91 9.39 -16.84
C GLN A 307 -0.01 8.54 -17.74
N THR A 308 0.14 7.26 -17.42
CA THR A 308 1.05 6.36 -18.14
C THR A 308 0.39 5.71 -19.36
N ILE A 309 -0.94 5.61 -19.35
CA ILE A 309 -1.78 5.10 -20.44
C ILE A 309 -2.99 6.00 -20.58
N HIS A 310 -3.20 6.52 -21.78
CA HIS A 310 -4.39 7.30 -22.14
C HIS A 310 -5.51 6.37 -22.59
N HIS A 311 -6.72 6.53 -22.04
CA HIS A 311 -7.87 5.71 -22.43
C HIS A 311 -7.55 4.21 -22.45
N ASP A 312 -7.18 3.68 -21.31
CA ASP A 312 -6.74 2.28 -21.19
C ASP A 312 -7.83 1.29 -21.62
N LEU A 313 -7.44 0.31 -22.44
CA LEU A 313 -8.27 -0.79 -22.97
C LEU A 313 -7.69 -2.16 -22.61
N TRP A 314 -6.63 -2.22 -21.80
CA TRP A 314 -5.79 -3.42 -21.61
C TRP A 314 -5.54 -3.77 -20.15
N ASP A 315 -6.16 -3.04 -19.20
CA ASP A 315 -5.89 -3.20 -17.78
C ASP A 315 -4.41 -2.96 -17.44
N TYR A 316 -3.86 -1.83 -17.90
CA TYR A 316 -2.46 -1.44 -17.67
C TYR A 316 -2.23 -0.67 -16.37
N ASP A 317 -2.89 -1.11 -15.31
CA ASP A 317 -2.72 -0.61 -13.94
C ASP A 317 -1.28 -0.29 -13.55
N LEU A 318 -1.12 0.56 -12.54
CA LEU A 318 0.11 0.77 -11.80
C LEU A 318 0.13 -0.09 -10.52
N PRO A 319 0.49 -1.39 -10.59
CA PRO A 319 0.30 -2.32 -9.47
C PRO A 319 1.40 -2.24 -8.42
N ALA A 320 2.53 -1.60 -8.75
CA ALA A 320 3.70 -1.56 -7.89
C ALA A 320 3.70 -0.33 -6.98
N GLN A 321 4.22 -0.51 -5.75
CA GLN A 321 4.48 0.61 -4.86
C GLN A 321 5.47 1.59 -5.52
N PRO A 322 5.18 2.90 -5.59
CA PRO A 322 6.15 3.90 -6.04
C PRO A 322 7.38 3.87 -5.14
N VAL A 323 8.58 3.83 -5.72
CA VAL A 323 9.83 3.78 -4.95
C VAL A 323 10.47 5.17 -4.90
N LEU A 324 10.69 5.66 -3.68
CA LEU A 324 11.39 6.93 -3.46
C LEU A 324 12.89 6.68 -3.33
N LEU A 325 13.66 7.35 -4.17
CA LEU A 325 15.11 7.20 -4.21
C LEU A 325 15.81 8.55 -4.48
N THR A 326 17.10 8.61 -4.27
CA THR A 326 17.93 9.73 -4.73
C THR A 326 18.87 9.20 -5.80
N ILE A 327 18.80 9.75 -6.98
CA ILE A 327 19.72 9.44 -8.08
C ILE A 327 20.82 10.48 -8.15
N GLU A 328 21.99 10.07 -8.61
CA GLU A 328 23.08 10.97 -8.92
C GLU A 328 23.37 10.90 -10.42
N ARG A 329 23.31 12.05 -11.10
CA ARG A 329 23.61 12.17 -12.51
C ARG A 329 24.45 13.44 -12.71
N ASP A 330 25.58 13.32 -13.39
CA ASP A 330 26.50 14.41 -13.69
C ASP A 330 26.93 15.20 -12.42
N GLY A 331 27.15 14.49 -11.31
CA GLY A 331 27.51 15.05 -10.00
C GLY A 331 26.36 15.76 -9.27
N ARG A 332 25.14 15.76 -9.84
CA ARG A 332 23.95 16.35 -9.22
C ARG A 332 23.05 15.27 -8.63
N LYS A 333 22.70 15.41 -7.36
CA LYS A 333 21.71 14.58 -6.67
C LYS A 333 20.31 15.11 -6.91
N THR A 334 19.41 14.22 -7.31
CA THR A 334 17.99 14.54 -7.53
C THR A 334 17.14 13.51 -6.77
N ASP A 335 16.21 13.99 -5.96
CA ASP A 335 15.23 13.16 -5.29
C ASP A 335 14.16 12.77 -6.29
N ALA A 336 14.01 11.46 -6.50
CA ALA A 336 13.17 10.89 -7.53
C ALA A 336 12.09 9.96 -6.97
N VAL A 337 11.05 9.76 -7.74
CA VAL A 337 10.09 8.67 -7.57
C VAL A 337 10.11 7.80 -8.82
N ALA A 338 10.24 6.48 -8.63
CA ALA A 338 10.17 5.48 -9.69
C ALA A 338 8.85 4.73 -9.62
N GLN A 339 8.15 4.63 -10.75
CA GLN A 339 6.91 3.88 -10.90
C GLN A 339 7.06 2.79 -11.97
N ILE A 340 6.78 1.55 -11.58
CA ILE A 340 6.73 0.40 -12.49
C ILE A 340 5.27 0.21 -12.93
N ALA A 341 5.07 0.06 -14.25
CA ALA A 341 3.75 -0.19 -14.84
C ALA A 341 3.63 -1.62 -15.39
N LYS A 342 2.40 -2.10 -15.62
CA LYS A 342 2.12 -3.40 -16.28
C LYS A 342 2.70 -3.47 -17.69
N THR A 343 2.93 -2.33 -18.34
CA THR A 343 3.62 -2.24 -19.64
C THR A 343 5.09 -2.68 -19.60
N GLY A 344 5.65 -2.90 -18.40
CA GLY A 344 7.07 -3.26 -18.22
C GLY A 344 8.02 -2.07 -18.18
N PHE A 345 7.51 -0.85 -18.29
CA PHE A 345 8.31 0.37 -18.16
C PHE A 345 8.52 0.77 -16.71
N VAL A 346 9.64 1.44 -16.46
CA VAL A 346 9.95 2.14 -15.23
C VAL A 346 9.97 3.64 -15.54
N PHE A 347 8.96 4.34 -15.06
CA PHE A 347 8.89 5.80 -15.16
C PHE A 347 9.63 6.42 -13.98
N LEU A 348 10.43 7.45 -14.25
CA LEU A 348 11.23 8.13 -13.23
C LEU A 348 10.98 9.64 -13.29
N PHE A 349 10.51 10.19 -12.16
CA PHE A 349 10.14 11.60 -12.05
C PHE A 349 10.90 12.30 -10.93
N ASP A 350 11.14 13.60 -11.09
CA ASP A 350 11.44 14.47 -9.96
C ASP A 350 10.31 14.39 -8.94
N ARG A 351 10.65 14.11 -7.69
CA ARG A 351 9.69 13.80 -6.62
C ARG A 351 8.75 14.96 -6.29
N GLU A 352 9.25 16.20 -6.44
CA GLU A 352 8.51 17.41 -6.05
C GLU A 352 7.67 17.97 -7.19
N THR A 353 8.21 17.96 -8.41
CA THR A 353 7.61 18.61 -9.57
C THR A 353 6.86 17.67 -10.50
N GLY A 354 7.18 16.37 -10.48
CA GLY A 354 6.69 15.38 -11.44
C GLY A 354 7.35 15.49 -12.82
N ALA A 355 8.40 16.29 -12.96
CA ALA A 355 9.13 16.38 -14.22
C ALA A 355 9.81 15.04 -14.52
N PRO A 356 9.64 14.47 -15.74
CA PRO A 356 10.35 13.26 -16.14
C PRO A 356 11.88 13.46 -16.09
N LEU A 357 12.57 12.49 -15.52
CA LEU A 357 14.04 12.51 -15.43
C LEU A 357 14.71 11.81 -16.63
N HIS A 358 13.93 11.11 -17.43
CA HIS A 358 14.27 10.58 -18.74
C HIS A 358 13.21 11.03 -19.73
N GLU A 359 13.58 11.11 -20.99
CA GLU A 359 12.62 11.35 -22.07
C GLU A 359 11.55 10.26 -22.09
N ILE A 360 10.30 10.66 -22.15
CA ILE A 360 9.14 9.78 -22.33
C ILE A 360 8.55 10.15 -23.70
N GLU A 361 8.70 9.23 -24.64
CA GLU A 361 8.21 9.38 -26.01
C GLU A 361 6.88 8.66 -26.16
N GLU A 362 5.86 9.39 -26.59
CA GLU A 362 4.60 8.79 -27.01
C GLU A 362 4.70 8.31 -28.46
N ARG A 363 4.18 7.12 -28.73
CA ARG A 363 4.20 6.49 -30.05
C ARG A 363 2.79 6.19 -30.56
N PRO A 364 2.56 6.25 -31.88
CA PRO A 364 1.28 5.88 -32.47
C PRO A 364 0.85 4.46 -32.08
N VAL A 365 -0.43 4.31 -31.76
CA VAL A 365 -1.06 3.04 -31.38
C VAL A 365 -2.08 2.65 -32.44
N PRO A 366 -2.19 1.37 -32.85
CA PRO A 366 -3.23 0.92 -33.74
C PRO A 366 -4.64 1.22 -33.22
N PRO A 367 -5.58 1.55 -34.06
CA PRO A 367 -6.97 1.72 -33.65
C PRO A 367 -7.55 0.40 -33.14
N SER A 368 -8.42 0.45 -32.14
CA SER A 368 -9.12 -0.75 -31.65
C SER A 368 -10.02 -1.33 -32.78
N PRO A 369 -10.00 -2.65 -33.00
CA PRO A 369 -10.93 -3.30 -33.94
C PRO A 369 -12.31 -3.55 -33.29
N ILE A 370 -12.52 -3.24 -32.03
CA ILE A 370 -13.75 -3.51 -31.29
C ILE A 370 -14.78 -2.41 -31.58
N PRO A 371 -16.01 -2.76 -31.98
CA PRO A 371 -17.06 -1.78 -32.24
C PRO A 371 -17.33 -0.89 -31.03
N GLY A 372 -17.35 0.42 -31.24
CA GLY A 372 -17.59 1.42 -30.20
C GLY A 372 -16.33 1.90 -29.48
N GLU A 373 -15.22 1.17 -29.53
CA GLU A 373 -13.96 1.60 -28.95
C GLU A 373 -13.18 2.57 -29.83
N ARG A 374 -12.44 3.46 -29.17
CA ARG A 374 -11.46 4.33 -29.80
C ARG A 374 -10.21 4.32 -28.93
N SER A 375 -9.15 3.64 -29.35
CA SER A 375 -7.85 3.75 -28.68
C SER A 375 -7.37 5.19 -28.71
N SER A 376 -6.55 5.59 -27.73
CA SER A 376 -5.79 6.84 -27.86
C SER A 376 -4.93 6.77 -29.12
N PRO A 377 -4.73 7.88 -29.85
CA PRO A 377 -3.88 7.88 -31.03
C PRO A 377 -2.42 7.61 -30.75
N THR A 378 -1.99 7.92 -29.51
CA THR A 378 -0.61 7.68 -28.99
C THR A 378 -0.65 7.13 -27.57
N GLN A 379 0.40 6.43 -27.20
CA GLN A 379 0.69 5.97 -25.85
C GLN A 379 2.17 6.14 -25.56
#